data_a8e3df77437f935d0ac28ef04e629a47
#
_entry.id   a8e3df77437f935d0ac28ef04e629a47
#
_cell.length_a   1.000
_cell.length_b   1.000
_cell.length_c   1.000
_cell.angle_alpha   90.00
_cell.angle_beta   90.00
_cell.angle_gamma   90.00
#
_symmetry.space_group_name_H-M   'P 1'
#
loop_
_entity.id
_entity.type
_entity.pdbx_description
1 polymer ?
#
loop_
_entity_poly.entity_id
_entity_poly.type
_entity_poly.pdbx_seq_one_letter_code
_entity_poly.pdbx_strand_id
1 'polypeptide(L)'
;MAYLSHQGFETITTDTLLKYIQGKITLPANAVAITFDDGLLSTRENAYPTLKQYGFKATQYLITYRNNGPAQTFRPIGSLQFFSQEDKAKMSDVWDYQSHTYNLHNLRNSKSDVITKSYAELSTDLKQNKKDLPRSTSFAYPFGQYNATTIKAIKRIKLHKCLDNNCRIYQYR
;
A
#
# COMPACT_ATOMS: atom_id res chain seq x y z
N MET A 1 14.53 -11.77 -2.02
CA MET A 1 14.91 -10.92 -3.16
C MET A 1 15.98 -11.56 -4.04
N ALA A 2 17.06 -12.16 -3.48
CA ALA A 2 18.08 -12.86 -4.27
C ALA A 2 17.48 -13.88 -5.25
N TYR A 3 16.55 -14.73 -4.82
CA TYR A 3 15.88 -15.69 -5.70
C TYR A 3 15.17 -15.02 -6.88
N LEU A 4 14.37 -13.97 -6.63
CA LEU A 4 13.66 -13.25 -7.69
C LEU A 4 14.63 -12.64 -8.70
N SER A 5 15.72 -12.03 -8.21
CA SER A 5 16.75 -11.46 -9.07
C SER A 5 17.45 -12.54 -9.92
N HIS A 6 17.84 -13.65 -9.30
CA HIS A 6 18.49 -14.76 -10.00
C HIS A 6 17.59 -15.41 -11.06
N GLN A 7 16.28 -15.47 -10.83
CA GLN A 7 15.29 -15.97 -11.78
C GLN A 7 14.85 -14.92 -12.82
N GLY A 8 15.46 -13.73 -12.83
CA GLY A 8 15.18 -12.68 -13.80
C GLY A 8 13.80 -12.02 -13.64
N PHE A 9 13.19 -12.06 -12.44
CA PHE A 9 11.94 -11.36 -12.22
C PHE A 9 12.12 -9.83 -12.27
N GLU A 10 11.17 -9.16 -12.92
CA GLU A 10 11.08 -7.71 -12.98
C GLU A 10 9.99 -7.21 -12.04
N THR A 11 10.36 -6.30 -11.13
CA THR A 11 9.37 -5.75 -10.20
C THR A 11 8.59 -4.61 -10.82
N ILE A 12 7.28 -4.61 -10.60
CA ILE A 12 6.36 -3.57 -11.03
C ILE A 12 5.63 -2.96 -9.84
N THR A 13 5.20 -1.71 -9.95
CA THR A 13 4.33 -1.07 -8.96
C THR A 13 2.87 -1.46 -9.18
N THR A 14 2.03 -1.24 -8.16
CA THR A 14 0.58 -1.47 -8.31
C THR A 14 -0.07 -0.47 -9.27
N ASP A 15 0.50 0.72 -9.47
CA ASP A 15 0.06 1.63 -10.55
C ASP A 15 0.33 1.04 -11.94
N THR A 16 1.49 0.42 -12.13
CA THR A 16 1.82 -0.29 -13.38
C THR A 16 0.88 -1.49 -13.59
N LEU A 17 0.65 -2.28 -12.54
CA LEU A 17 -0.31 -3.40 -12.59
C LEU A 17 -1.72 -2.93 -12.95
N LEU A 18 -2.18 -1.80 -12.40
CA LEU A 18 -3.47 -1.22 -12.71
C LEU A 18 -3.58 -0.82 -14.19
N LYS A 19 -2.54 -0.22 -14.77
CA LYS A 19 -2.50 0.11 -16.21
C LYS A 19 -2.58 -1.13 -17.08
N TYR A 20 -1.92 -2.21 -16.69
CA TYR A 20 -2.02 -3.49 -17.37
C TYR A 20 -3.44 -4.08 -17.31
N ILE A 21 -4.07 -4.13 -16.13
CA ILE A 21 -5.45 -4.60 -15.96
C ILE A 21 -6.44 -3.78 -16.80
N GLN A 22 -6.16 -2.49 -17.02
CA GLN A 22 -6.94 -1.60 -17.87
C GLN A 22 -6.64 -1.76 -19.37
N GLY A 23 -5.76 -2.67 -19.76
CA GLY A 23 -5.35 -2.89 -21.15
C GLY A 23 -4.52 -1.75 -21.76
N LYS A 24 -3.93 -0.89 -20.94
CA LYS A 24 -3.17 0.29 -21.39
C LYS A 24 -1.71 -0.01 -21.71
N ILE A 25 -1.15 -1.07 -21.14
CA ILE A 25 0.24 -1.49 -21.31
C ILE A 25 0.33 -3.01 -21.32
N THR A 26 1.44 -3.54 -21.81
CA THR A 26 1.88 -4.93 -21.61
C THR A 26 2.88 -5.02 -20.47
N LEU A 27 3.02 -6.20 -19.87
CA LEU A 27 4.02 -6.47 -18.85
C LEU A 27 5.02 -7.51 -19.36
N PRO A 28 6.26 -7.51 -18.83
CA PRO A 28 7.18 -8.63 -18.99
C PRO A 28 6.55 -9.94 -18.50
N ALA A 29 6.93 -11.06 -19.10
CA ALA A 29 6.37 -12.38 -18.74
C ALA A 29 6.64 -12.77 -17.28
N ASN A 30 7.74 -12.28 -16.71
CA ASN A 30 8.21 -12.52 -15.34
C ASN A 30 7.98 -11.30 -14.41
N ALA A 31 6.97 -10.47 -14.69
CA ALA A 31 6.61 -9.35 -13.84
C ALA A 31 6.07 -9.81 -12.49
N VAL A 32 6.51 -9.17 -11.40
CA VAL A 32 6.03 -9.40 -10.03
C VAL A 32 5.78 -8.08 -9.31
N ALA A 33 4.63 -7.97 -8.65
CA ALA A 33 4.32 -6.84 -7.76
C ALA A 33 4.62 -7.23 -6.32
N ILE A 34 5.48 -6.46 -5.66
CA ILE A 34 5.82 -6.63 -4.24
C ILE A 34 5.10 -5.54 -3.46
N THR A 35 4.34 -5.92 -2.45
CA THR A 35 3.58 -4.96 -1.64
C THR A 35 3.85 -5.13 -0.16
N PHE A 36 3.75 -4.02 0.56
CA PHE A 36 3.84 -3.95 2.02
C PHE A 36 2.75 -3.03 2.53
N ASP A 37 2.22 -3.33 3.71
CA ASP A 37 1.17 -2.55 4.34
C ASP A 37 1.69 -1.74 5.55
N ASP A 38 0.88 -0.81 6.04
CA ASP A 38 1.01 0.00 7.24
C ASP A 38 2.11 1.09 7.21
N GLY A 39 3.19 0.93 6.46
CA GLY A 39 4.33 1.85 6.53
C GLY A 39 5.14 1.69 7.80
N LEU A 40 5.41 0.45 8.21
CA LEU A 40 6.16 0.11 9.40
C LEU A 40 7.64 0.49 9.28
N LEU A 41 8.23 0.98 10.36
CA LEU A 41 9.64 1.35 10.41
C LEU A 41 10.57 0.15 10.14
N SER A 42 10.13 -1.07 10.47
CA SER A 42 10.84 -2.30 10.12
C SER A 42 11.02 -2.51 8.62
N THR A 43 10.13 -1.99 7.77
CA THR A 43 10.29 -2.07 6.32
C THR A 43 11.38 -1.11 5.82
N ARG A 44 11.57 0.05 6.49
CA ARG A 44 12.71 0.94 6.24
C ARG A 44 14.03 0.24 6.52
N GLU A 45 14.12 -0.46 7.65
CA GLU A 45 15.38 -1.07 8.10
C GLU A 45 15.72 -2.34 7.33
N ASN A 46 14.73 -3.16 7.00
CA ASN A 46 14.99 -4.50 6.48
C ASN A 46 14.64 -4.65 4.98
N ALA A 47 13.49 -4.13 4.55
CA ALA A 47 13.03 -4.33 3.19
C ALA A 47 13.64 -3.31 2.21
N TYR A 48 13.66 -2.04 2.57
CA TYR A 48 14.18 -0.97 1.70
C TYR A 48 15.61 -1.19 1.22
N PRO A 49 16.63 -1.43 2.10
CA PRO A 49 17.99 -1.65 1.65
C PRO A 49 18.12 -2.88 0.76
N THR A 50 17.38 -3.94 1.07
CA THR A 50 17.39 -5.17 0.26
C THR A 50 16.76 -4.94 -1.11
N LEU A 51 15.62 -4.27 -1.20
CA LEU A 51 14.98 -3.93 -2.48
C LEU A 51 15.89 -3.04 -3.33
N LYS A 52 16.49 -2.02 -2.70
CA LYS A 52 17.41 -1.09 -3.35
C LYS A 52 18.65 -1.81 -3.91
N GLN A 53 19.24 -2.73 -3.14
CA GLN A 53 20.38 -3.53 -3.54
C GLN A 53 20.14 -4.31 -4.84
N TYR A 54 18.92 -4.85 -5.02
CA TYR A 54 18.52 -5.60 -6.20
C TYR A 54 17.87 -4.74 -7.30
N GLY A 55 17.83 -3.42 -7.15
CA GLY A 55 17.18 -2.52 -8.10
C GLY A 55 15.67 -2.71 -8.20
N PHE A 56 15.05 -3.34 -7.19
CA PHE A 56 13.63 -3.64 -7.17
C PHE A 56 12.81 -2.45 -6.70
N LYS A 57 11.61 -2.30 -7.30
CA LYS A 57 10.56 -1.40 -6.85
C LYS A 57 9.52 -2.19 -6.08
N ALA A 58 8.84 -1.54 -5.14
CA ALA A 58 7.73 -2.14 -4.43
C ALA A 58 6.67 -1.08 -4.10
N THR A 59 5.47 -1.52 -3.75
CA THR A 59 4.39 -0.65 -3.31
C THR A 59 4.25 -0.72 -1.79
N GLN A 60 4.16 0.46 -1.15
CA GLN A 60 3.92 0.58 0.28
C GLN A 60 2.56 1.25 0.51
N TYR A 61 1.61 0.53 1.09
CA TYR A 61 0.30 1.04 1.49
C TYR A 61 0.38 1.71 2.86
N LEU A 62 0.01 3.00 2.95
CA LEU A 62 0.25 3.82 4.12
C LEU A 62 -1.01 4.16 4.91
N ILE A 63 -0.95 3.98 6.22
CA ILE A 63 -1.86 4.59 7.19
C ILE A 63 -1.33 6.00 7.45
N THR A 64 -1.77 7.00 6.66
CA THR A 64 -1.05 8.28 6.62
C THR A 64 -1.04 9.06 7.93
N TYR A 65 -2.03 8.89 8.80
CA TYR A 65 -2.01 9.45 10.15
C TYR A 65 -0.79 8.99 10.95
N ARG A 66 -0.44 7.70 10.85
CA ARG A 66 0.70 7.10 11.57
C ARG A 66 2.03 7.45 10.90
N ASN A 67 2.02 7.67 9.59
CA ASN A 67 3.22 7.95 8.79
C ASN A 67 3.51 9.45 8.60
N ASN A 68 2.77 10.34 9.25
CA ASN A 68 3.00 11.79 9.24
C ASN A 68 3.67 12.30 10.53
N GLY A 69 4.04 11.40 11.43
CA GLY A 69 4.77 11.72 12.66
C GLY A 69 6.24 12.06 12.43
N PRO A 70 6.97 12.43 13.51
CA PRO A 70 8.41 12.71 13.46
C PRO A 70 9.21 11.44 13.16
N ALA A 71 10.43 11.65 12.68
CA ALA A 71 11.37 10.55 12.48
C ALA A 71 11.68 9.83 13.80
N GLN A 72 11.79 8.51 13.73
CA GLN A 72 12.03 7.65 14.89
C GLN A 72 13.28 6.80 14.67
N THR A 73 13.97 6.48 15.75
CA THR A 73 15.00 5.44 15.76
C THR A 73 14.32 4.09 15.85
N PHE A 74 14.70 3.17 14.97
CA PHE A 74 14.14 1.82 14.96
C PHE A 74 14.50 1.05 16.23
N ARG A 75 13.51 0.38 16.80
CA ARG A 75 13.63 -0.52 17.94
C ARG A 75 13.00 -1.86 17.57
N PRO A 76 13.78 -2.96 17.52
CA PRO A 76 13.28 -4.25 17.06
C PRO A 76 12.26 -4.90 18.02
N ILE A 77 12.21 -4.44 19.26
CA ILE A 77 11.33 -4.94 20.32
C ILE A 77 10.50 -3.76 20.86
N GLY A 78 9.22 -3.96 21.07
CA GLY A 78 8.30 -2.96 21.62
C GLY A 78 7.06 -2.72 20.77
N SER A 79 6.50 -1.50 20.87
CA SER A 79 5.34 -1.10 20.09
C SER A 79 5.67 -0.92 18.59
N LEU A 80 4.66 -1.06 17.74
CA LEU A 80 4.78 -0.78 16.32
C LEU A 80 5.25 0.65 16.08
N GLN A 81 6.28 0.79 15.27
CA GLN A 81 6.83 2.07 14.83
C GLN A 81 6.56 2.26 13.35
N PHE A 82 6.32 3.50 12.96
CA PHE A 82 6.00 3.87 11.58
C PHE A 82 7.05 4.84 11.06
N PHE A 83 7.37 4.78 9.79
CA PHE A 83 8.28 5.75 9.20
C PHE A 83 7.62 7.11 9.00
N SER A 84 8.42 8.16 9.04
CA SER A 84 8.00 9.55 8.99
C SER A 84 7.80 10.04 7.55
N GLN A 85 7.36 11.29 7.43
CA GLN A 85 7.33 11.99 6.15
C GLN A 85 8.72 12.13 5.53
N GLU A 86 9.74 12.37 6.35
CA GLU A 86 11.13 12.47 5.90
C GLU A 86 11.64 11.12 5.37
N ASP A 87 11.32 10.03 6.06
CA ASP A 87 11.64 8.67 5.59
C ASP A 87 10.99 8.38 4.24
N LYS A 88 9.73 8.78 4.04
CA LYS A 88 9.04 8.64 2.74
C LYS A 88 9.79 9.34 1.61
N ALA A 89 10.25 10.56 1.85
CA ALA A 89 10.99 11.32 0.84
C ALA A 89 12.32 10.63 0.47
N LYS A 90 13.06 10.15 1.48
CA LYS A 90 14.35 9.47 1.31
C LYS A 90 14.26 8.12 0.58
N MET A 91 13.12 7.45 0.66
CA MET A 91 12.93 6.10 0.12
C MET A 91 12.07 6.08 -1.16
N SER A 92 11.78 7.24 -1.74
CA SER A 92 10.95 7.39 -2.95
C SER A 92 11.58 6.76 -4.21
N ASP A 93 12.84 6.40 -4.15
CA ASP A 93 13.55 5.68 -5.20
C ASP A 93 13.17 4.19 -5.28
N VAL A 94 12.58 3.62 -4.22
CA VAL A 94 12.13 2.21 -4.16
C VAL A 94 10.62 2.11 -4.04
N TRP A 95 10.01 2.95 -3.18
CA TRP A 95 8.60 2.82 -2.82
C TRP A 95 7.66 3.64 -3.71
N ASP A 96 6.63 2.97 -4.23
CA ASP A 96 5.39 3.56 -4.71
C ASP A 96 4.40 3.61 -3.54
N TYR A 97 4.05 4.83 -3.08
CA TYR A 97 3.20 5.02 -1.91
C TYR A 97 1.72 5.05 -2.28
N GLN A 98 0.95 4.14 -1.68
CA GLN A 98 -0.46 3.94 -1.95
C GLN A 98 -1.31 4.00 -0.67
N SER A 99 -2.62 3.99 -0.82
CA SER A 99 -3.57 4.28 0.26
C SER A 99 -3.92 3.05 1.12
N HIS A 100 -3.83 3.20 2.47
CA HIS A 100 -4.30 2.22 3.46
C HIS A 100 -5.16 2.88 4.55
N THR A 101 -5.98 3.85 4.21
CA THR A 101 -6.72 4.80 5.05
C THR A 101 -5.85 5.91 5.64
N TYR A 102 -6.52 6.97 6.11
CA TYR A 102 -5.87 7.97 6.96
C TYR A 102 -5.69 7.43 8.37
N ASN A 103 -6.79 7.06 9.06
CA ASN A 103 -6.76 6.57 10.45
C ASN A 103 -7.83 5.50 10.77
N LEU A 104 -8.41 4.84 9.77
CA LEU A 104 -9.41 3.77 9.94
C LEU A 104 -8.81 2.35 9.90
N HIS A 105 -7.57 2.21 10.38
CA HIS A 105 -6.91 0.92 10.50
C HIS A 105 -7.01 0.39 11.94
N ASN A 106 -8.24 0.17 12.41
CA ASN A 106 -8.51 -0.41 13.72
C ASN A 106 -9.46 -1.60 13.58
N LEU A 107 -9.29 -2.55 14.49
CA LEU A 107 -10.13 -3.75 14.61
C LEU A 107 -10.88 -3.70 15.93
N ARG A 108 -12.21 -3.80 15.88
CA ARG A 108 -13.09 -3.86 17.07
C ARG A 108 -14.01 -5.06 16.94
N ASN A 109 -13.97 -5.98 17.89
CA ASN A 109 -14.75 -7.23 17.83
C ASN A 109 -14.61 -7.95 16.48
N SER A 110 -13.37 -8.09 16.00
CA SER A 110 -13.01 -8.70 14.71
C SER A 110 -13.57 -7.97 13.47
N LYS A 111 -14.10 -6.77 13.61
CA LYS A 111 -14.59 -5.93 12.51
C LYS A 111 -13.69 -4.71 12.32
N SER A 112 -13.27 -4.51 11.09
CA SER A 112 -12.50 -3.34 10.69
C SER A 112 -13.36 -2.08 10.71
N ASP A 113 -12.75 -0.94 11.08
CA ASP A 113 -13.42 0.36 11.02
C ASP A 113 -13.96 0.66 9.61
N VAL A 114 -13.31 0.21 8.54
CA VAL A 114 -13.75 0.45 7.16
C VAL A 114 -15.07 -0.23 6.79
N ILE A 115 -15.53 -1.23 7.55
CA ILE A 115 -16.84 -1.85 7.32
C ILE A 115 -17.89 -1.43 8.36
N THR A 116 -17.49 -0.79 9.46
CA THR A 116 -18.38 -0.37 10.55
C THR A 116 -18.70 1.12 10.52
N LYS A 117 -17.86 1.92 9.89
CA LYS A 117 -18.06 3.36 9.76
C LYS A 117 -19.08 3.73 8.70
N SER A 118 -19.76 4.85 8.91
CA SER A 118 -20.67 5.42 7.93
C SER A 118 -19.95 5.87 6.66
N TYR A 119 -20.71 6.03 5.57
CA TYR A 119 -20.16 6.58 4.31
C TYR A 119 -19.52 7.96 4.50
N ALA A 120 -20.06 8.81 5.36
CA ALA A 120 -19.54 10.15 5.62
C ALA A 120 -18.18 10.09 6.32
N GLU A 121 -18.03 9.24 7.36
CA GLU A 121 -16.76 9.04 8.07
C GLU A 121 -15.70 8.44 7.14
N LEU A 122 -16.04 7.40 6.37
CA LEU A 122 -15.16 6.81 5.35
C LEU A 122 -14.71 7.85 4.32
N SER A 123 -15.64 8.65 3.81
CA SER A 123 -15.33 9.67 2.81
C SER A 123 -14.40 10.75 3.36
N THR A 124 -14.55 11.13 4.62
CA THR A 124 -13.68 12.11 5.29
C THR A 124 -12.28 11.57 5.46
N ASP A 125 -12.15 10.36 6.00
CA ASP A 125 -10.86 9.68 6.19
C ASP A 125 -10.11 9.51 4.86
N LEU A 126 -10.78 8.95 3.86
CA LEU A 126 -10.17 8.69 2.55
C LEU A 126 -9.79 9.97 1.80
N LYS A 127 -10.55 11.06 1.95
CA LYS A 127 -10.17 12.37 1.39
C LYS A 127 -8.90 12.91 2.05
N GLN A 128 -8.78 12.77 3.37
CA GLN A 128 -7.56 13.17 4.08
C GLN A 128 -6.37 12.32 3.63
N ASN A 129 -6.52 11.01 3.56
CA ASN A 129 -5.48 10.12 3.04
C ASN A 129 -5.06 10.51 1.61
N LYS A 130 -6.03 10.82 0.72
CA LYS A 130 -5.76 11.27 -0.64
C LYS A 130 -5.06 12.63 -0.71
N LYS A 131 -5.31 13.52 0.26
CA LYS A 131 -4.58 14.79 0.39
C LYS A 131 -3.11 14.54 0.77
N ASP A 132 -2.87 13.59 1.68
CA ASP A 132 -1.51 13.22 2.11
C ASP A 132 -0.75 12.45 1.02
N LEU A 133 -1.47 11.70 0.17
CA LEU A 133 -0.95 10.91 -0.94
C LEU A 133 -1.63 11.28 -2.28
N PRO A 134 -1.37 12.46 -2.83
CA PRO A 134 -2.11 12.97 -4.01
C PRO A 134 -1.94 12.09 -5.26
N ARG A 135 -0.83 11.36 -5.37
CA ARG A 135 -0.53 10.46 -6.49
C ARG A 135 -1.09 9.04 -6.31
N SER A 136 -1.63 8.68 -5.14
CA SER A 136 -2.13 7.32 -4.92
C SER A 136 -3.27 6.99 -5.90
N THR A 137 -3.20 5.79 -6.47
CA THR A 137 -4.18 5.26 -7.44
C THR A 137 -4.85 3.99 -6.94
N SER A 138 -4.25 3.34 -5.95
CA SER A 138 -4.72 2.07 -5.41
C SER A 138 -4.95 2.11 -3.89
N PHE A 139 -5.73 1.15 -3.40
CA PHE A 139 -6.14 1.05 -2.01
C PHE A 139 -6.06 -0.40 -1.53
N ALA A 140 -5.33 -0.65 -0.45
CA ALA A 140 -5.39 -1.91 0.28
C ALA A 140 -6.45 -1.83 1.39
N TYR A 141 -7.25 -2.88 1.52
CA TYR A 141 -8.30 -2.93 2.55
C TYR A 141 -7.72 -3.34 3.90
N PRO A 142 -7.82 -2.50 4.95
CA PRO A 142 -7.43 -2.90 6.30
C PRO A 142 -8.04 -4.25 6.70
N PHE A 143 -7.19 -5.19 7.11
CA PHE A 143 -7.57 -6.57 7.49
C PHE A 143 -8.29 -7.36 6.38
N GLY A 144 -8.15 -6.94 5.11
CA GLY A 144 -8.85 -7.55 3.97
C GLY A 144 -10.38 -7.35 3.97
N GLN A 145 -10.93 -6.55 4.89
CA GLN A 145 -12.37 -6.39 5.05
C GLN A 145 -12.92 -5.22 4.22
N TYR A 146 -14.05 -5.44 3.56
CA TYR A 146 -14.76 -4.42 2.80
C TYR A 146 -16.26 -4.76 2.67
N ASN A 147 -17.06 -3.75 2.35
CA ASN A 147 -18.47 -3.87 2.03
C ASN A 147 -18.86 -2.91 0.91
N ALA A 148 -20.14 -2.88 0.53
CA ALA A 148 -20.62 -2.01 -0.54
C ALA A 148 -20.37 -0.51 -0.25
N THR A 149 -20.46 -0.09 1.01
CA THR A 149 -20.22 1.29 1.45
C THR A 149 -18.74 1.65 1.29
N THR A 150 -17.83 0.77 1.71
CA THR A 150 -16.38 0.94 1.53
C THR A 150 -16.03 1.08 0.04
N ILE A 151 -16.55 0.19 -0.80
CA ILE A 151 -16.33 0.22 -2.24
C ILE A 151 -16.83 1.53 -2.86
N LYS A 152 -18.03 1.99 -2.47
CA LYS A 152 -18.60 3.26 -2.94
C LYS A 152 -17.72 4.46 -2.56
N ALA A 153 -17.23 4.50 -1.32
CA ALA A 153 -16.36 5.57 -0.85
C ALA A 153 -15.03 5.63 -1.62
N ILE A 154 -14.36 4.49 -1.81
CA ILE A 154 -13.11 4.39 -2.55
C ILE A 154 -13.27 4.84 -4.01
N LYS A 155 -14.31 4.37 -4.71
CA LYS A 155 -14.61 4.78 -6.08
C LYS A 155 -14.81 6.30 -6.21
N ARG A 156 -15.45 6.93 -5.22
CA ARG A 156 -15.75 8.38 -5.24
C ARG A 156 -14.48 9.23 -5.24
N ILE A 157 -13.42 8.79 -4.59
CA ILE A 157 -12.12 9.50 -4.54
C ILE A 157 -11.13 9.01 -5.61
N LYS A 158 -11.62 8.26 -6.60
CA LYS A 158 -10.84 7.75 -7.75
C LYS A 158 -9.66 6.85 -7.33
N LEU A 159 -9.80 6.10 -6.25
CA LEU A 159 -8.91 4.98 -5.95
C LEU A 159 -9.48 3.70 -6.58
N HIS A 160 -8.60 2.88 -7.10
CA HIS A 160 -8.93 1.57 -7.64
C HIS A 160 -8.71 0.51 -6.57
N LYS A 161 -9.50 -0.55 -6.61
CA LYS A 161 -9.29 -1.71 -5.75
C LYS A 161 -7.95 -2.34 -6.09
N CYS A 162 -7.07 -2.42 -5.13
CA CYS A 162 -5.97 -3.35 -5.16
C CYS A 162 -6.02 -4.18 -3.89
N LEU A 163 -6.01 -5.50 -4.08
CA LEU A 163 -5.63 -6.51 -3.11
C LEU A 163 -6.58 -6.63 -1.89
N ASP A 164 -7.50 -7.55 -1.99
CA ASP A 164 -7.94 -8.33 -0.84
C ASP A 164 -6.87 -9.39 -0.54
N ASN A 165 -6.88 -9.99 0.65
CA ASN A 165 -5.96 -11.05 1.06
C ASN A 165 -6.03 -12.31 0.17
N ASN A 166 -6.90 -12.32 -0.82
CA ASN A 166 -7.07 -13.32 -1.88
C ASN A 166 -6.62 -12.76 -3.22
N CYS A 167 -5.47 -12.08 -3.28
CA CYS A 167 -4.89 -11.63 -4.55
C CYS A 167 -4.68 -12.82 -5.49
N ARG A 168 -5.76 -13.26 -6.12
CA ARG A 168 -5.70 -14.12 -7.28
C ARG A 168 -5.40 -13.22 -8.46
N ILE A 169 -4.19 -13.33 -8.96
CA ILE A 169 -3.86 -12.85 -10.30
C ILE A 169 -4.72 -13.69 -11.24
N TYR A 170 -5.86 -13.16 -11.67
CA TYR A 170 -6.60 -13.76 -12.77
C TYR A 170 -5.80 -13.46 -14.04
N GLN A 171 -5.02 -14.44 -14.49
CA GLN A 171 -4.59 -14.49 -15.88
C GLN A 171 -5.83 -14.68 -16.73
N TYR A 172 -6.34 -13.61 -17.31
CA TYR A 172 -7.21 -13.75 -18.46
C TYR A 172 -6.30 -14.09 -19.65
N ARG A 173 -6.48 -15.33 -20.16
CA ARG A 173 -5.96 -15.75 -21.47
C ARG A 173 -6.67 -15.00 -22.56
#